data_e330ab473d19b2cf48634a43e353bb22
#
_entry.id   e330ab473d19b2cf48634a43e353bb22
#
_cell.length_a   1.000
_cell.length_b   1.000
_cell.length_c   1.000
_cell.angle_alpha   90.00
_cell.angle_beta   90.00
_cell.angle_gamma   90.00
#
_symmetry.space_group_name_H-M   'P 1'
#
loop_
_entity.id
_entity.type
_entity.pdbx_description
1 polymer ?
#
loop_
_entity_poly.entity_id
_entity_poly.type
_entity_poly.pdbx_seq_one_letter_code
_entity_poly.pdbx_strand_id
1 'polypeptide(L)'
;TLHPLISRIYSQRPIHSAEELQLGLKNLLAPDLLSGMEQAVDLLVDCLAQQKKILIVSDFDADGATSCALAINALTWFGARHVEYIVPNRFDYGYGLTPEIVELAKVLEPHLIITVDNGISSIEGVRSAKQAGIQVLVTDHHLPAEQLPDADTIVNPNQEGCAFPSKCIAGVGVIFYVMLALRSRLRELNWF
;
A
#
# COMPACT_ATOMS: atom_id res chain seq x y z
N THR A 1 -7.16 15.90 31.08
CA THR A 1 -6.26 14.98 31.84
C THR A 1 -6.63 13.55 31.49
N LEU A 2 -5.66 12.75 31.07
CA LEU A 2 -5.84 11.33 30.79
C LEU A 2 -6.06 10.55 32.10
N HIS A 3 -6.82 9.45 32.01
CA HIS A 3 -6.94 8.52 33.13
C HIS A 3 -5.55 7.95 33.51
N PRO A 4 -5.21 7.77 34.83
CA PRO A 4 -3.88 7.33 35.25
C PRO A 4 -3.36 6.05 34.59
N LEU A 5 -4.26 5.08 34.33
CA LEU A 5 -3.92 3.85 33.60
C LEU A 5 -3.47 4.12 32.17
N ILE A 6 -4.20 4.99 31.47
CA ILE A 6 -3.88 5.39 30.08
C ILE A 6 -2.55 6.15 30.04
N SER A 7 -2.33 7.09 31.00
CA SER A 7 -1.06 7.80 31.13
C SER A 7 0.11 6.82 31.32
N ARG A 8 -0.07 5.79 32.16
CA ARG A 8 0.95 4.75 32.38
C ARG A 8 1.23 3.94 31.11
N ILE A 9 0.20 3.57 30.34
CA ILE A 9 0.37 2.85 29.08
C ILE A 9 1.16 3.71 28.08
N TYR A 10 0.79 4.97 27.93
CA TYR A 10 1.48 5.87 27.00
C TYR A 10 2.93 6.18 27.42
N SER A 11 3.20 6.30 28.74
CA SER A 11 4.57 6.52 29.22
C SER A 11 5.54 5.35 28.97
N GLN A 12 4.99 4.17 28.62
CA GLN A 12 5.78 2.97 28.26
C GLN A 12 5.92 2.79 26.73
N ARG A 13 5.39 3.72 25.96
CA ARG A 13 5.46 3.71 24.48
C ARG A 13 6.33 4.86 24.00
N PRO A 14 6.93 4.79 22.80
CA PRO A 14 7.74 5.86 22.25
C PRO A 14 6.86 7.04 21.76
N ILE A 15 6.09 7.62 22.70
CA ILE A 15 5.28 8.82 22.46
C ILE A 15 6.06 9.99 23.04
N HIS A 16 6.43 10.92 22.19
CA HIS A 16 7.31 12.04 22.54
C HIS A 16 6.53 13.33 22.83
N SER A 17 5.29 13.45 22.35
CA SER A 17 4.47 14.63 22.53
C SER A 17 2.98 14.32 22.68
N ALA A 18 2.22 15.28 23.25
CA ALA A 18 0.77 15.17 23.39
C ALA A 18 0.04 15.26 22.02
N GLU A 19 0.67 15.89 21.04
CA GLU A 19 0.16 16.02 19.68
C GLU A 19 0.02 14.65 18.99
N GLU A 20 0.93 13.71 19.26
CA GLU A 20 0.89 12.35 18.71
C GLU A 20 -0.35 11.55 19.17
N LEU A 21 -0.99 11.99 20.26
CA LEU A 21 -2.24 11.41 20.77
C LEU A 21 -3.50 12.02 20.14
N GLN A 22 -3.34 13.00 19.27
CA GLN A 22 -4.46 13.66 18.60
C GLN A 22 -4.82 12.92 17.30
N LEU A 23 -5.91 12.15 17.33
CA LEU A 23 -6.36 11.30 16.22
C LEU A 23 -7.17 12.03 15.13
N GLY A 24 -7.14 13.35 15.09
CA GLY A 24 -7.85 14.14 14.09
C GLY A 24 -7.14 14.17 12.73
N LEU A 25 -7.92 14.18 11.65
CA LEU A 25 -7.40 14.21 10.27
C LEU A 25 -6.43 15.39 9.99
N LYS A 26 -6.57 16.49 10.72
CA LYS A 26 -5.66 17.66 10.62
C LYS A 26 -4.22 17.36 11.05
N ASN A 27 -4.01 16.26 11.77
CA ASN A 27 -2.70 15.84 12.28
C ASN A 27 -2.10 14.71 11.44
N LEU A 28 -2.68 14.39 10.28
CA LEU A 28 -2.07 13.46 9.34
C LEU A 28 -0.71 13.99 8.89
N LEU A 29 0.24 13.09 8.83
CA LEU A 29 1.57 13.38 8.28
C LEU A 29 1.47 13.68 6.79
N ALA A 30 2.44 14.38 6.25
CA ALA A 30 2.48 14.66 4.81
C ALA A 30 2.79 13.37 4.02
N PRO A 31 1.97 13.03 3.00
CA PRO A 31 2.14 11.81 2.21
C PRO A 31 3.49 11.71 1.49
N ASP A 32 4.05 12.84 1.06
CA ASP A 32 5.33 12.97 0.35
C ASP A 32 6.55 12.55 1.18
N LEU A 33 6.39 12.40 2.50
CA LEU A 33 7.42 11.83 3.36
C LEU A 33 7.60 10.30 3.15
N LEU A 34 6.61 9.61 2.56
CA LEU A 34 6.73 8.19 2.18
C LEU A 34 7.53 8.07 0.89
N SER A 35 8.64 7.35 0.96
CA SER A 35 9.45 7.04 -0.23
C SER A 35 8.61 6.31 -1.28
N GLY A 36 8.82 6.64 -2.57
CA GLY A 36 8.08 6.03 -3.68
C GLY A 36 6.68 6.62 -3.92
N MET A 37 6.23 7.58 -3.13
CA MET A 37 4.87 8.13 -3.22
C MET A 37 4.59 8.81 -4.56
N GLU A 38 5.52 9.63 -5.06
CA GLU A 38 5.35 10.34 -6.33
C GLU A 38 5.21 9.35 -7.50
N GLN A 39 6.11 8.38 -7.57
CA GLN A 39 6.08 7.33 -8.59
C GLN A 39 4.81 6.48 -8.52
N ALA A 40 4.35 6.15 -7.31
CA ALA A 40 3.09 5.42 -7.10
C ALA A 40 1.89 6.21 -7.62
N VAL A 41 1.85 7.50 -7.32
CA VAL A 41 0.77 8.38 -7.79
C VAL A 41 0.78 8.52 -9.31
N ASP A 42 1.94 8.74 -9.92
CA ASP A 42 2.06 8.87 -11.38
C ASP A 42 1.64 7.57 -12.10
N LEU A 43 2.06 6.41 -11.57
CA LEU A 43 1.66 5.09 -12.07
C LEU A 43 0.13 4.90 -12.01
N LEU A 44 -0.49 5.29 -10.90
CA LEU A 44 -1.94 5.16 -10.71
C LEU A 44 -2.72 6.15 -11.59
N VAL A 45 -2.23 7.38 -11.75
CA VAL A 45 -2.84 8.37 -12.69
C VAL A 45 -2.82 7.81 -14.11
N ASP A 46 -1.70 7.24 -14.56
CA ASP A 46 -1.60 6.62 -15.87
C ASP A 46 -2.57 5.44 -16.04
N CYS A 47 -2.67 4.58 -15.02
CA CYS A 47 -3.63 3.48 -15.02
C CYS A 47 -5.09 3.94 -15.12
N LEU A 48 -5.44 4.99 -14.38
CA LEU A 48 -6.79 5.57 -14.42
C LEU A 48 -7.09 6.23 -15.79
N ALA A 49 -6.15 7.00 -16.32
CA ALA A 49 -6.31 7.68 -17.61
C ALA A 49 -6.50 6.70 -18.77
N GLN A 50 -5.77 5.59 -18.75
CA GLN A 50 -5.83 4.53 -19.77
C GLN A 50 -6.86 3.44 -19.47
N GLN A 51 -7.58 3.52 -18.34
CA GLN A 51 -8.52 2.49 -17.88
C GLN A 51 -7.88 1.09 -17.84
N LYS A 52 -6.63 1.03 -17.41
CA LYS A 52 -5.89 -0.22 -17.24
C LYS A 52 -6.55 -1.09 -16.17
N LYS A 53 -6.50 -2.41 -16.36
CA LYS A 53 -6.97 -3.37 -15.36
C LYS A 53 -6.01 -3.42 -14.19
N ILE A 54 -6.51 -3.17 -12.99
CA ILE A 54 -5.78 -3.18 -11.72
C ILE A 54 -6.20 -4.41 -10.93
N LEU A 55 -5.23 -5.18 -10.46
CA LEU A 55 -5.43 -6.30 -9.58
C LEU A 55 -4.81 -6.01 -8.22
N ILE A 56 -5.59 -6.12 -7.15
CA ILE A 56 -5.10 -5.99 -5.78
C ILE A 56 -4.80 -7.38 -5.24
N VAL A 57 -3.58 -7.60 -4.76
CA VAL A 57 -3.17 -8.83 -4.07
C VAL A 57 -2.99 -8.49 -2.59
N SER A 58 -3.91 -8.98 -1.78
CA SER A 58 -4.02 -8.65 -0.37
C SER A 58 -3.50 -9.76 0.54
N ASP A 59 -2.99 -9.40 1.71
CA ASP A 59 -2.88 -10.36 2.80
C ASP A 59 -4.28 -10.77 3.29
N PHE A 60 -4.37 -11.88 4.02
CA PHE A 60 -5.64 -12.54 4.39
C PHE A 60 -6.17 -12.09 5.76
N ASP A 61 -5.39 -11.35 6.54
CA ASP A 61 -5.79 -10.89 7.88
C ASP A 61 -6.62 -9.59 7.85
N ALA A 62 -6.90 -9.02 9.02
CA ALA A 62 -7.74 -7.83 9.13
C ALA A 62 -7.10 -6.58 8.51
N ASP A 63 -5.76 -6.44 8.56
CA ASP A 63 -5.05 -5.32 7.96
C ASP A 63 -5.09 -5.43 6.43
N GLY A 64 -4.78 -6.62 5.89
CA GLY A 64 -4.91 -6.90 4.46
C GLY A 64 -6.34 -6.70 3.96
N ALA A 65 -7.35 -7.25 4.64
CA ALA A 65 -8.74 -7.13 4.24
C ALA A 65 -9.23 -5.67 4.21
N THR A 66 -8.88 -4.88 5.23
CA THR A 66 -9.24 -3.45 5.28
C THR A 66 -8.46 -2.63 4.24
N SER A 67 -7.20 -2.96 4.00
CA SER A 67 -6.36 -2.39 2.93
C SER A 67 -6.98 -2.62 1.55
N CYS A 68 -7.38 -3.85 1.27
CA CYS A 68 -8.02 -4.26 0.02
C CYS A 68 -9.33 -3.49 -0.19
N ALA A 69 -10.22 -3.49 0.80
CA ALA A 69 -11.50 -2.79 0.73
C ALA A 69 -11.31 -1.27 0.50
N LEU A 70 -10.36 -0.65 1.18
CA LEU A 70 -10.04 0.77 1.01
C LEU A 70 -9.55 1.05 -0.42
N ALA A 71 -8.60 0.25 -0.91
CA ALA A 71 -8.03 0.43 -2.25
C ALA A 71 -9.09 0.29 -3.35
N ILE A 72 -9.92 -0.77 -3.30
CA ILE A 72 -10.99 -1.01 -4.27
C ILE A 72 -11.96 0.17 -4.29
N ASN A 73 -12.46 0.58 -3.11
CA ASN A 73 -13.43 1.67 -3.02
C ASN A 73 -12.84 2.98 -3.53
N ALA A 74 -11.64 3.35 -3.10
CA ALA A 74 -11.00 4.59 -3.51
C ALA A 74 -10.76 4.63 -5.02
N LEU A 75 -10.15 3.59 -5.60
CA LEU A 75 -9.88 3.51 -7.03
C LEU A 75 -11.18 3.57 -7.86
N THR A 76 -12.22 2.87 -7.42
CA THR A 76 -13.54 2.91 -8.06
C THR A 76 -14.14 4.32 -8.01
N TRP A 77 -14.08 5.00 -6.88
CA TRP A 77 -14.56 6.40 -6.75
C TRP A 77 -13.74 7.39 -7.58
N PHE A 78 -12.46 7.07 -7.81
CA PHE A 78 -11.61 7.88 -8.71
C PHE A 78 -11.81 7.55 -10.19
N GLY A 79 -12.68 6.60 -10.52
CA GLY A 79 -13.10 6.32 -11.90
C GLY A 79 -12.44 5.09 -12.53
N ALA A 80 -11.71 4.27 -11.77
CA ALA A 80 -11.25 2.99 -12.29
C ALA A 80 -12.43 2.05 -12.57
N ARG A 81 -12.49 1.48 -13.78
CA ARG A 81 -13.57 0.59 -14.21
C ARG A 81 -13.26 -0.89 -14.03
N HIS A 82 -11.97 -1.22 -13.95
CA HIS A 82 -11.48 -2.60 -13.92
C HIS A 82 -10.55 -2.77 -12.72
N VAL A 83 -11.15 -2.97 -11.54
CA VAL A 83 -10.44 -3.26 -10.30
C VAL A 83 -10.93 -4.61 -9.78
N GLU A 84 -10.02 -5.56 -9.69
CA GLU A 84 -10.26 -6.88 -9.15
C GLU A 84 -9.33 -7.16 -7.97
N TYR A 85 -9.55 -8.22 -7.23
CA TYR A 85 -8.68 -8.57 -6.11
C TYR A 85 -8.53 -10.08 -5.96
N ILE A 86 -7.40 -10.47 -5.37
CA ILE A 86 -7.11 -11.84 -4.92
C ILE A 86 -6.67 -11.76 -3.46
N VAL A 87 -7.23 -12.66 -2.64
CA VAL A 87 -6.75 -12.93 -1.28
C VAL A 87 -6.24 -14.37 -1.27
N PRO A 88 -4.92 -14.59 -1.45
CA PRO A 88 -4.40 -15.93 -1.56
C PRO A 88 -4.50 -16.70 -0.24
N ASN A 89 -4.79 -18.00 -0.33
CA ASN A 89 -4.66 -18.87 0.82
C ASN A 89 -3.18 -19.14 1.11
N ARG A 90 -2.67 -18.62 2.22
CA ARG A 90 -1.24 -18.78 2.59
C ARG A 90 -0.80 -20.22 2.82
N PHE A 91 -1.73 -21.12 3.11
CA PHE A 91 -1.42 -22.54 3.28
C PHE A 91 -1.08 -23.23 1.95
N ASP A 92 -1.64 -22.71 0.85
CA ASP A 92 -1.44 -23.27 -0.49
C ASP A 92 -0.32 -22.55 -1.26
N TYR A 93 -0.19 -21.22 -1.07
CA TYR A 93 0.64 -20.35 -1.91
C TYR A 93 1.77 -19.63 -1.17
N GLY A 94 1.88 -19.81 0.17
CA GLY A 94 2.84 -19.07 0.99
C GLY A 94 2.40 -17.63 1.28
N TYR A 95 3.33 -16.81 1.76
CA TYR A 95 3.09 -15.42 2.14
C TYR A 95 3.54 -14.44 1.04
N GLY A 96 2.75 -13.39 0.85
CA GLY A 96 3.05 -12.31 -0.08
C GLY A 96 2.81 -12.69 -1.54
N LEU A 97 3.31 -11.87 -2.46
CA LEU A 97 3.23 -12.14 -3.89
C LEU A 97 4.28 -13.21 -4.27
N THR A 98 3.82 -14.43 -4.54
CA THR A 98 4.67 -15.54 -5.02
C THR A 98 4.50 -15.74 -6.52
N PRO A 99 5.43 -16.47 -7.22
CA PRO A 99 5.25 -16.82 -8.62
C PRO A 99 3.94 -17.56 -8.92
N GLU A 100 3.51 -18.43 -8.02
CA GLU A 100 2.24 -19.17 -8.13
C GLU A 100 1.02 -18.25 -8.10
N ILE A 101 1.06 -17.22 -7.25
CA ILE A 101 0.01 -16.19 -7.19
C ILE A 101 0.01 -15.35 -8.47
N VAL A 102 1.17 -15.06 -9.03
CA VAL A 102 1.28 -14.38 -10.34
C VAL A 102 0.66 -15.23 -11.45
N GLU A 103 0.85 -16.56 -11.45
CA GLU A 103 0.17 -17.43 -12.42
C GLU A 103 -1.36 -17.37 -12.29
N LEU A 104 -1.90 -17.29 -11.06
CA LEU A 104 -3.33 -17.05 -10.86
C LEU A 104 -3.75 -15.65 -11.35
N ALA A 105 -2.93 -14.64 -11.06
CA ALA A 105 -3.18 -13.26 -11.47
C ALA A 105 -3.25 -13.12 -13.00
N LYS A 106 -2.40 -13.83 -13.75
CA LYS A 106 -2.36 -13.78 -15.22
C LYS A 106 -3.68 -14.17 -15.88
N VAL A 107 -4.48 -15.01 -15.25
CA VAL A 107 -5.81 -15.40 -15.76
C VAL A 107 -6.75 -14.18 -15.82
N LEU A 108 -6.53 -13.20 -14.96
CA LEU A 108 -7.30 -11.95 -14.91
C LEU A 108 -6.72 -10.87 -15.84
N GLU A 109 -5.60 -11.12 -16.49
CA GLU A 109 -4.93 -10.21 -17.44
C GLU A 109 -4.74 -8.78 -16.88
N PRO A 110 -4.18 -8.60 -15.67
CA PRO A 110 -3.96 -7.26 -15.13
C PRO A 110 -2.82 -6.55 -15.84
N HIS A 111 -2.91 -5.22 -15.90
CA HIS A 111 -1.81 -4.36 -16.34
C HIS A 111 -0.95 -3.92 -15.14
N LEU A 112 -1.59 -3.81 -13.97
CA LEU A 112 -0.94 -3.44 -12.71
C LEU A 112 -1.39 -4.39 -11.60
N ILE A 113 -0.44 -4.93 -10.85
CA ILE A 113 -0.66 -5.55 -9.55
C ILE A 113 -0.33 -4.52 -8.47
N ILE A 114 -1.24 -4.32 -7.52
CA ILE A 114 -1.00 -3.58 -6.28
C ILE A 114 -1.00 -4.60 -5.15
N THR A 115 0.14 -4.79 -4.47
CA THR A 115 0.12 -5.54 -3.22
C THR A 115 -0.29 -4.62 -2.08
N VAL A 116 -1.13 -5.10 -1.19
CA VAL A 116 -1.53 -4.37 0.01
C VAL A 116 -1.26 -5.21 1.24
N ASP A 117 -0.55 -4.61 2.21
CA ASP A 117 -0.12 -5.26 3.44
C ASP A 117 0.81 -6.47 3.23
N ASN A 118 1.49 -6.51 2.10
CA ASN A 118 2.49 -7.51 1.73
C ASN A 118 3.35 -7.02 0.58
N GLY A 119 4.38 -7.79 0.24
CA GLY A 119 5.12 -7.61 -1.01
C GLY A 119 6.54 -7.09 -0.84
N ILE A 120 6.93 -6.49 0.28
CA ILE A 120 8.29 -5.95 0.47
C ILE A 120 9.40 -7.01 0.35
N SER A 121 9.08 -8.27 0.60
CA SER A 121 10.00 -9.40 0.48
C SER A 121 9.70 -10.31 -0.73
N SER A 122 8.79 -9.91 -1.62
CA SER A 122 8.28 -10.74 -2.72
C SER A 122 9.15 -10.65 -3.98
N ILE A 123 10.46 -10.91 -3.86
CA ILE A 123 11.44 -10.75 -4.95
C ILE A 123 11.07 -11.59 -6.18
N GLU A 124 10.81 -12.89 -5.97
CA GLU A 124 10.52 -13.82 -7.07
C GLU A 124 9.14 -13.56 -7.70
N GLY A 125 8.14 -13.22 -6.89
CA GLY A 125 6.81 -12.89 -7.40
C GLY A 125 6.82 -11.62 -8.26
N VAL A 126 7.49 -10.56 -7.77
CA VAL A 126 7.65 -9.32 -8.55
C VAL A 126 8.40 -9.60 -9.86
N ARG A 127 9.48 -10.39 -9.81
CA ARG A 127 10.21 -10.80 -11.01
C ARG A 127 9.30 -11.54 -12.01
N SER A 128 8.49 -12.49 -11.53
CA SER A 128 7.53 -13.23 -12.35
C SER A 128 6.49 -12.31 -12.98
N ALA A 129 5.93 -11.36 -12.23
CA ALA A 129 4.97 -10.39 -12.74
C ALA A 129 5.57 -9.52 -13.85
N LYS A 130 6.78 -8.98 -13.63
CA LYS A 130 7.48 -8.16 -14.63
C LYS A 130 7.83 -8.95 -15.89
N GLN A 131 8.24 -10.22 -15.76
CA GLN A 131 8.46 -11.11 -16.93
C GLN A 131 7.18 -11.36 -17.74
N ALA A 132 6.03 -11.31 -17.07
CA ALA A 132 4.72 -11.38 -17.72
C ALA A 132 4.25 -10.03 -18.31
N GLY A 133 5.04 -8.95 -18.19
CA GLY A 133 4.68 -7.62 -18.66
C GLY A 133 3.71 -6.89 -17.73
N ILE A 134 3.56 -7.33 -16.48
CA ILE A 134 2.66 -6.74 -15.48
C ILE A 134 3.47 -5.79 -14.60
N GLN A 135 3.02 -4.54 -14.48
CA GLN A 135 3.61 -3.57 -13.55
C GLN A 135 3.26 -3.93 -12.10
N VAL A 136 4.13 -3.57 -11.15
CA VAL A 136 3.92 -3.88 -9.72
C VAL A 136 4.13 -2.64 -8.87
N LEU A 137 3.09 -2.27 -8.11
CA LEU A 137 3.14 -1.33 -7.00
C LEU A 137 3.08 -2.12 -5.68
N VAL A 138 4.15 -2.04 -4.90
CA VAL A 138 4.15 -2.62 -3.55
C VAL A 138 3.72 -1.56 -2.54
N THR A 139 2.66 -1.84 -1.76
CA THR A 139 2.30 -1.07 -0.56
C THR A 139 2.33 -1.99 0.65
N ASP A 140 3.26 -1.72 1.56
CA ASP A 140 3.55 -2.60 2.68
C ASP A 140 4.11 -1.81 3.86
N HIS A 141 4.14 -2.41 5.04
CA HIS A 141 4.71 -1.83 6.25
C HIS A 141 5.65 -2.79 7.00
N HIS A 142 5.80 -3.99 6.49
CA HIS A 142 6.72 -4.97 7.08
C HIS A 142 8.18 -4.54 6.90
N LEU A 143 9.06 -5.10 7.73
CA LEU A 143 10.49 -4.82 7.64
C LEU A 143 11.05 -5.41 6.34
N PRO A 144 11.82 -4.63 5.58
CA PRO A 144 12.45 -5.12 4.36
C PRO A 144 13.56 -6.13 4.67
N ALA A 145 13.79 -7.05 3.73
CA ALA A 145 15.00 -7.88 3.72
C ALA A 145 16.20 -7.08 3.20
N GLU A 146 17.39 -7.72 3.14
CA GLU A 146 18.60 -7.09 2.58
C GLU A 146 18.43 -6.64 1.13
N GLN A 147 17.61 -7.37 0.38
CA GLN A 147 17.28 -7.01 -1.01
C GLN A 147 15.79 -6.69 -1.12
N LEU A 148 15.50 -5.61 -1.84
CA LEU A 148 14.14 -5.24 -2.19
C LEU A 148 13.73 -5.89 -3.52
N PRO A 149 12.43 -6.17 -3.72
CA PRO A 149 11.93 -6.59 -5.02
C PRO A 149 12.09 -5.46 -6.06
N ASP A 150 12.38 -5.83 -7.31
CA ASP A 150 12.48 -4.90 -8.44
C ASP A 150 11.09 -4.47 -8.94
N ALA A 151 10.24 -3.99 -8.04
CA ALA A 151 8.92 -3.44 -8.37
C ALA A 151 9.03 -2.09 -9.10
N ASP A 152 8.01 -1.71 -9.86
CA ASP A 152 7.96 -0.40 -10.52
C ASP A 152 7.97 0.73 -9.49
N THR A 153 7.35 0.52 -8.35
CA THR A 153 7.54 1.37 -7.17
C THR A 153 7.17 0.64 -5.88
N ILE A 154 7.76 1.08 -4.77
CA ILE A 154 7.52 0.56 -3.42
C ILE A 154 7.19 1.72 -2.51
N VAL A 155 6.04 1.65 -1.84
CA VAL A 155 5.65 2.55 -0.76
C VAL A 155 5.63 1.76 0.54
N ASN A 156 6.67 1.95 1.36
CA ASN A 156 6.80 1.31 2.66
C ASN A 156 7.59 2.24 3.59
N PRO A 157 7.09 2.59 4.79
CA PRO A 157 7.76 3.49 5.71
C PRO A 157 9.08 2.93 6.26
N ASN A 158 9.26 1.61 6.21
CA ASN A 158 10.43 0.92 6.76
C ASN A 158 11.57 0.74 5.74
N GLN A 159 11.45 1.28 4.52
CA GLN A 159 12.57 1.34 3.59
C GLN A 159 13.70 2.20 4.14
N GLU A 160 14.93 1.82 3.82
CA GLU A 160 16.11 2.61 4.16
C GLU A 160 15.99 4.03 3.58
N GLY A 161 16.29 5.05 4.38
CA GLY A 161 16.21 6.45 3.98
C GLY A 161 14.79 7.04 3.91
N CYS A 162 13.74 6.27 4.17
CA CYS A 162 12.38 6.80 4.19
C CYS A 162 12.19 7.80 5.34
N ALA A 163 11.75 9.01 5.01
CA ALA A 163 11.58 10.11 5.98
C ALA A 163 10.27 10.05 6.77
N PHE A 164 9.35 9.14 6.44
CA PHE A 164 8.07 9.04 7.13
C PHE A 164 8.25 8.62 8.59
N PRO A 165 7.81 9.44 9.57
CA PRO A 165 8.18 9.23 10.97
C PRO A 165 7.43 8.07 11.63
N SER A 166 6.22 7.72 11.19
CA SER A 166 5.44 6.62 11.76
C SER A 166 5.86 5.28 11.17
N LYS A 167 6.86 4.65 11.77
CA LYS A 167 7.38 3.34 11.34
C LYS A 167 6.47 2.16 11.73
N CYS A 168 5.49 2.41 12.59
CA CYS A 168 4.51 1.42 13.07
C CYS A 168 3.11 1.59 12.48
N ILE A 169 2.99 2.34 11.40
CA ILE A 169 1.71 2.47 10.69
C ILE A 169 1.28 1.09 10.14
N ALA A 170 -0.01 0.80 10.21
CA ALA A 170 -0.59 -0.42 9.65
C ALA A 170 -0.58 -0.41 8.11
N GLY A 171 -0.68 -1.56 7.46
CA GLY A 171 -0.76 -1.67 6.00
C GLY A 171 -1.90 -0.87 5.40
N VAL A 172 -3.08 -0.87 6.05
CA VAL A 172 -4.22 -0.03 5.64
C VAL A 172 -3.90 1.47 5.70
N GLY A 173 -3.04 1.89 6.62
CA GLY A 173 -2.56 3.27 6.68
C GLY A 173 -1.66 3.62 5.50
N VAL A 174 -0.80 2.71 5.06
CA VAL A 174 0.08 2.94 3.89
C VAL A 174 -0.76 3.15 2.63
N ILE A 175 -1.67 2.23 2.32
CA ILE A 175 -2.52 2.38 1.14
C ILE A 175 -3.47 3.59 1.26
N PHE A 176 -3.93 3.94 2.47
CA PHE A 176 -4.69 5.17 2.70
C PHE A 176 -3.89 6.41 2.27
N TYR A 177 -2.62 6.51 2.65
CA TYR A 177 -1.76 7.62 2.24
C TYR A 177 -1.53 7.67 0.73
N VAL A 178 -1.38 6.53 0.08
CA VAL A 178 -1.30 6.46 -1.41
C VAL A 178 -2.59 6.98 -2.03
N MET A 179 -3.76 6.56 -1.55
CA MET A 179 -5.05 7.04 -2.07
C MET A 179 -5.28 8.53 -1.77
N LEU A 180 -4.81 9.02 -0.63
CA LEU A 180 -4.88 10.45 -0.28
C LEU A 180 -4.03 11.30 -1.24
N ALA A 181 -2.79 10.89 -1.52
CA ALA A 181 -1.90 11.55 -2.46
C ALA A 181 -2.45 11.50 -3.88
N LEU A 182 -2.95 10.34 -4.32
CA LEU A 182 -3.60 10.18 -5.63
C LEU A 182 -4.80 11.13 -5.76
N ARG A 183 -5.66 11.21 -4.75
CA ARG A 183 -6.81 12.14 -4.76
C ARG A 183 -6.35 13.59 -4.90
N SER A 184 -5.27 13.99 -4.22
CA SER A 184 -4.72 15.34 -4.34
C SER A 184 -4.28 15.62 -5.77
N ARG A 185 -3.51 14.73 -6.37
CA ARG A 185 -3.03 14.83 -7.74
C ARG A 185 -4.18 14.88 -8.76
N LEU A 186 -5.20 14.05 -8.61
CA LEU A 186 -6.37 14.04 -9.49
C LEU A 186 -7.14 15.36 -9.41
N ARG A 187 -7.22 16.00 -8.25
CA ARG A 187 -7.79 17.35 -8.11
C ARG A 187 -6.97 18.42 -8.82
N GLU A 188 -5.64 18.37 -8.73
CA GLU A 188 -4.74 19.26 -9.46
C GLU A 188 -4.91 19.12 -10.98
N LEU A 189 -5.18 17.91 -11.44
CA LEU A 189 -5.44 17.59 -12.85
C LEU A 189 -6.88 17.92 -13.30
N ASN A 190 -7.72 18.48 -12.43
CA ASN A 190 -9.15 18.72 -12.69
C ASN A 190 -9.90 17.45 -13.14
N TRP A 191 -9.58 16.32 -12.53
CA TRP A 191 -10.15 15.02 -12.86
C TRP A 191 -11.64 14.92 -12.48
N PHE A 192 -12.06 15.64 -11.41
CA PHE A 192 -13.44 15.72 -10.89
C PHE A 192 -13.71 17.06 -10.21
#